data_ce204dff1118727b00ce0eff5325dccb
#
_entry.id   ce204dff1118727b00ce0eff5325dccb
#
_cell.length_a   1.000
_cell.length_b   1.000
_cell.length_c   1.000
_cell.angle_alpha   90.00
_cell.angle_beta   90.00
_cell.angle_gamma   90.00
#
_symmetry.space_group_name_H-M   'P 1'
#
loop_
_entity.id
_entity.type
_entity.pdbx_description
1 polymer ?
#
loop_
_entity_poly.entity_id
_entity_poly.type
_entity_poly.pdbx_seq_one_letter_code
_entity_poly.pdbx_strand_id
1 'polypeptide(L)'
;FAVLERYRKRVPSFNDDIQGTGAVTLAGVLSACRLKGERLRDQRFVVYGAGAGGIGVSSALIEGLVRDGLSREEAHRQVFVLDSRGLLVKGRSMEPFKEPFAQPRTAVEGWDQVGPAPNLLETIRQAGATALIGLSGQAGSFTRPVVEAMARNNPRPIIFPLSNPTSSSEAVPEDVVNWTGGSAIVATGSPFEDVEHGGRVHPIGQGNNAFIFPGLGFGAVLAKVSEITDGMVLAAAYALAAETDISGGRVFPCVSRMREVSTKVAAAVMRQALEDGVARDQRVLGMAQEDLHAYVLERFWEPNYLPYVRAE
;
A
#
# COMPACT_ATOMS: atom_id res chain seq x y z
N PHE A 1 12.54 -11.19 -4.63
CA PHE A 1 11.47 -12.21 -4.73
C PHE A 1 12.01 -13.60 -4.40
N ALA A 2 12.97 -14.16 -5.13
CA ALA A 2 13.45 -15.52 -4.97
C ALA A 2 13.89 -15.89 -3.53
N VAL A 3 14.56 -14.99 -2.82
CA VAL A 3 14.97 -15.20 -1.42
C VAL A 3 13.75 -15.26 -0.51
N LEU A 4 12.81 -14.31 -0.64
CA LEU A 4 11.58 -14.30 0.15
C LEU A 4 10.79 -15.59 -0.08
N GLU A 5 10.54 -15.97 -1.32
CA GLU A 5 9.81 -17.19 -1.68
C GLU A 5 10.46 -18.45 -1.11
N ARG A 6 11.81 -18.54 -1.18
CA ARG A 6 12.58 -19.68 -0.69
C ARG A 6 12.50 -19.85 0.82
N TYR A 7 12.48 -18.74 1.59
CA TYR A 7 12.67 -18.77 3.03
C TYR A 7 11.42 -18.45 3.86
N ARG A 8 10.40 -17.76 3.32
CA ARG A 8 9.25 -17.30 4.10
C ARG A 8 8.47 -18.38 4.83
N LYS A 9 8.53 -19.64 4.34
CA LYS A 9 7.92 -20.81 4.99
C LYS A 9 8.89 -21.64 5.84
N ARG A 10 10.14 -21.23 5.92
CA ARG A 10 11.18 -21.93 6.69
C ARG A 10 11.55 -21.20 7.96
N VAL A 11 11.52 -19.88 7.90
CA VAL A 11 11.73 -18.97 9.01
C VAL A 11 10.73 -17.83 8.91
N PRO A 12 10.19 -17.33 10.04
CA PRO A 12 9.33 -16.17 10.03
C PRO A 12 10.07 -14.98 9.41
N SER A 13 9.67 -14.59 8.23
CA SER A 13 10.32 -13.52 7.49
C SER A 13 9.33 -12.81 6.56
N PHE A 14 9.56 -11.54 6.33
CA PHE A 14 8.89 -10.73 5.32
C PHE A 14 9.91 -9.80 4.66
N ASN A 15 9.53 -9.23 3.53
CA ASN A 15 10.32 -8.21 2.86
C ASN A 15 9.55 -6.89 2.89
N ASP A 16 10.13 -5.88 3.50
CA ASP A 16 9.48 -4.58 3.68
C ASP A 16 9.27 -3.82 2.36
N ASP A 17 10.23 -3.91 1.43
CA ASP A 17 10.13 -3.27 0.10
C ASP A 17 9.05 -3.91 -0.80
N ILE A 18 8.61 -5.13 -0.48
CA ILE A 18 7.55 -5.84 -1.21
C ILE A 18 6.24 -5.77 -0.40
N GLN A 19 6.24 -6.43 0.77
CA GLN A 19 5.04 -6.64 1.58
C GLN A 19 4.67 -5.42 2.41
N GLY A 20 5.66 -4.73 3.01
CA GLY A 20 5.44 -3.49 3.76
C GLY A 20 4.94 -2.36 2.85
N THR A 21 5.58 -2.18 1.68
CA THR A 21 5.14 -1.21 0.66
C THR A 21 3.74 -1.54 0.14
N GLY A 22 3.44 -2.82 -0.09
CA GLY A 22 2.10 -3.27 -0.46
C GLY A 22 1.06 -2.92 0.59
N ALA A 23 1.34 -3.25 1.85
CA ALA A 23 0.42 -3.03 2.97
C ALA A 23 0.17 -1.54 3.24
N VAL A 24 1.21 -0.70 3.28
CA VAL A 24 1.04 0.74 3.51
C VAL A 24 0.26 1.40 2.37
N THR A 25 0.53 1.03 1.12
CA THR A 25 -0.20 1.57 -0.04
C THR A 25 -1.67 1.17 0.00
N LEU A 26 -1.97 -0.11 0.27
CA LEU A 26 -3.35 -0.57 0.42
C LEU A 26 -4.08 0.19 1.55
N ALA A 27 -3.42 0.43 2.69
CA ALA A 27 -4.01 1.21 3.78
C ALA A 27 -4.38 2.63 3.37
N GLY A 28 -3.49 3.31 2.63
CA GLY A 28 -3.75 4.65 2.09
C GLY A 28 -4.92 4.66 1.09
N VAL A 29 -4.98 3.66 0.21
CA VAL A 29 -6.09 3.50 -0.75
C VAL A 29 -7.41 3.23 -0.03
N LEU A 30 -7.44 2.37 0.99
CA LEU A 30 -8.63 2.11 1.81
C LEU A 30 -9.11 3.40 2.50
N SER A 31 -8.19 4.19 3.05
CA SER A 31 -8.50 5.49 3.64
C SER A 31 -9.04 6.48 2.60
N ALA A 32 -8.47 6.50 1.40
CA ALA A 32 -8.95 7.32 0.29
C ALA A 32 -10.36 6.90 -0.17
N CYS A 33 -10.64 5.61 -0.26
CA CYS A 33 -11.98 5.09 -0.55
C CYS A 33 -13.00 5.51 0.52
N ARG A 34 -12.64 5.40 1.82
CA ARG A 34 -13.49 5.92 2.91
C ARG A 34 -13.76 7.40 2.79
N LEU A 35 -12.74 8.21 2.47
CA LEU A 35 -12.86 9.66 2.28
C LEU A 35 -13.75 10.02 1.08
N LYS A 36 -13.81 9.17 0.05
CA LYS A 36 -14.69 9.31 -1.11
C LYS A 36 -16.11 8.78 -0.88
N GLY A 37 -16.30 7.90 0.11
CA GLY A 37 -17.53 7.12 0.26
C GLY A 37 -17.71 6.03 -0.81
N GLU A 38 -16.62 5.57 -1.42
CA GLU A 38 -16.58 4.52 -2.44
C GLU A 38 -15.98 3.23 -1.87
N ARG A 39 -16.21 2.11 -2.53
CA ARG A 39 -15.62 0.82 -2.14
C ARG A 39 -14.31 0.59 -2.90
N LEU A 40 -13.43 -0.25 -2.32
CA LEU A 40 -12.19 -0.63 -2.97
C LEU A 40 -12.45 -1.31 -4.33
N ARG A 41 -13.45 -2.17 -4.41
CA ARG A 41 -13.83 -2.90 -5.62
C ARG A 41 -14.35 -2.01 -6.77
N ASP A 42 -14.68 -0.76 -6.48
CA ASP A 42 -15.13 0.19 -7.49
C ASP A 42 -13.93 0.94 -8.15
N GLN A 43 -12.71 0.72 -7.62
CA GLN A 43 -11.51 1.38 -8.11
C GLN A 43 -10.82 0.58 -9.22
N ARG A 44 -10.24 1.29 -10.19
CA ARG A 44 -9.33 0.77 -11.22
C ARG A 44 -7.96 1.35 -11.03
N PHE A 45 -6.98 0.49 -10.86
CA PHE A 45 -5.63 0.86 -10.46
C PHE A 45 -4.67 0.82 -11.64
N VAL A 46 -3.88 1.88 -11.77
CA VAL A 46 -2.67 1.89 -12.58
C VAL A 46 -1.48 1.97 -11.64
N VAL A 47 -0.60 0.97 -11.67
CA VAL A 47 0.64 0.90 -10.90
C VAL A 47 1.80 1.14 -11.84
N TYR A 48 2.48 2.27 -11.68
CA TYR A 48 3.61 2.67 -12.51
C TYR A 48 4.94 2.35 -11.81
N GLY A 49 5.60 1.31 -12.31
CA GLY A 49 6.79 0.69 -11.74
C GLY A 49 6.53 -0.78 -11.36
N ALA A 50 7.15 -1.72 -12.07
CA ALA A 50 7.01 -3.17 -11.85
C ALA A 50 8.24 -3.78 -11.17
N GLY A 51 8.86 -3.03 -10.26
CA GLY A 51 9.91 -3.50 -9.35
C GLY A 51 9.34 -4.17 -8.10
N ALA A 52 10.16 -4.29 -7.05
CA ALA A 52 9.77 -4.91 -5.78
C ALA A 52 8.50 -4.25 -5.19
N GLY A 53 8.51 -2.93 -5.04
CA GLY A 53 7.38 -2.17 -4.49
C GLY A 53 6.13 -2.26 -5.35
N GLY A 54 6.25 -2.06 -6.69
CA GLY A 54 5.10 -2.10 -7.58
C GLY A 54 4.41 -3.46 -7.64
N ILE A 55 5.18 -4.53 -7.64
CA ILE A 55 4.65 -5.90 -7.58
C ILE A 55 4.03 -6.19 -6.20
N GLY A 56 4.67 -5.75 -5.12
CA GLY A 56 4.12 -5.87 -3.76
C GLY A 56 2.79 -5.12 -3.61
N VAL A 57 2.72 -3.89 -4.11
CA VAL A 57 1.48 -3.08 -4.14
C VAL A 57 0.40 -3.76 -4.98
N SER A 58 0.74 -4.23 -6.18
CA SER A 58 -0.22 -4.92 -7.05
C SER A 58 -0.79 -6.17 -6.39
N SER A 59 0.05 -6.94 -5.71
CA SER A 59 -0.39 -8.10 -4.93
C SER A 59 -1.33 -7.70 -3.80
N ALA A 60 -0.97 -6.69 -3.00
CA ALA A 60 -1.79 -6.22 -1.88
C ALA A 60 -3.14 -5.66 -2.35
N LEU A 61 -3.18 -4.93 -3.47
CA LEU A 61 -4.41 -4.42 -4.06
C LEU A 61 -5.31 -5.56 -4.53
N ILE A 62 -4.78 -6.58 -5.20
CA ILE A 62 -5.54 -7.75 -5.63
C ILE A 62 -6.13 -8.48 -4.42
N GLU A 63 -5.35 -8.73 -3.37
CA GLU A 63 -5.87 -9.37 -2.15
C GLU A 63 -6.93 -8.51 -1.45
N GLY A 64 -6.76 -7.19 -1.42
CA GLY A 64 -7.76 -6.26 -0.91
C GLY A 64 -9.06 -6.30 -1.71
N LEU A 65 -8.98 -6.33 -3.03
CA LEU A 65 -10.13 -6.44 -3.94
C LEU A 65 -10.88 -7.78 -3.76
N VAL A 66 -10.14 -8.87 -3.60
CA VAL A 66 -10.73 -10.19 -3.31
C VAL A 66 -11.44 -10.17 -1.95
N ARG A 67 -10.83 -9.57 -0.93
CA ARG A 67 -11.46 -9.41 0.38
C ARG A 67 -12.70 -8.51 0.32
N ASP A 68 -12.76 -7.55 -0.60
CA ASP A 68 -13.95 -6.70 -0.84
C ASP A 68 -15.00 -7.36 -1.74
N GLY A 69 -14.82 -8.65 -2.08
CA GLY A 69 -15.82 -9.51 -2.69
C GLY A 69 -15.70 -9.76 -4.19
N LEU A 70 -14.58 -9.37 -4.83
CA LEU A 70 -14.30 -9.76 -6.22
C LEU A 70 -13.69 -11.17 -6.28
N SER A 71 -13.94 -11.87 -7.36
CA SER A 71 -13.14 -13.04 -7.72
C SER A 71 -11.69 -12.60 -7.99
N ARG A 72 -10.74 -13.52 -7.87
CA ARG A 72 -9.33 -13.22 -8.15
C ARG A 72 -9.12 -12.76 -9.60
N GLU A 73 -9.88 -13.32 -10.54
CA GLU A 73 -9.81 -12.91 -11.94
C GLU A 73 -10.32 -11.47 -12.15
N GLU A 74 -11.46 -11.11 -11.54
CA GLU A 74 -11.99 -9.74 -11.59
C GLU A 74 -11.02 -8.76 -10.94
N ALA A 75 -10.44 -9.11 -9.78
CA ALA A 75 -9.44 -8.29 -9.11
C ALA A 75 -8.21 -8.04 -10.00
N HIS A 76 -7.69 -9.06 -10.67
CA HIS A 76 -6.58 -8.90 -11.62
C HIS A 76 -6.93 -7.96 -12.77
N ARG A 77 -8.14 -8.00 -13.29
CA ARG A 77 -8.60 -7.11 -14.38
C ARG A 77 -8.71 -5.64 -13.95
N GLN A 78 -8.69 -5.36 -12.65
CA GLN A 78 -8.75 -4.00 -12.14
C GLN A 78 -7.36 -3.40 -11.85
N VAL A 79 -6.28 -4.18 -11.95
CA VAL A 79 -4.92 -3.73 -11.62
C VAL A 79 -4.02 -3.80 -12.86
N PHE A 80 -3.66 -2.64 -13.39
CA PHE A 80 -2.84 -2.46 -14.59
C PHE A 80 -1.43 -2.06 -14.18
N VAL A 81 -0.44 -2.92 -14.40
CA VAL A 81 0.94 -2.72 -13.97
C VAL A 81 1.82 -2.36 -15.15
N LEU A 82 2.60 -1.29 -15.03
CA LEU A 82 3.55 -0.85 -16.06
C LEU A 82 5.00 -0.96 -15.59
N ASP A 83 5.86 -1.39 -16.48
CA ASP A 83 7.31 -1.20 -16.36
C ASP A 83 7.81 -0.12 -17.35
N SER A 84 9.14 0.03 -17.48
CA SER A 84 9.76 1.00 -18.40
C SER A 84 9.42 0.78 -19.89
N ARG A 85 8.83 -0.37 -20.24
CA ARG A 85 8.43 -0.73 -21.61
C ARG A 85 6.92 -0.63 -21.82
N GLY A 86 6.18 -0.09 -20.86
CA GLY A 86 4.71 0.05 -20.89
C GLY A 86 3.99 -1.04 -20.11
N LEU A 87 2.68 -1.17 -20.39
CA LEU A 87 1.79 -2.09 -19.70
C LEU A 87 2.29 -3.55 -19.80
N LEU A 88 2.21 -4.28 -18.67
CA LEU A 88 2.45 -5.72 -18.66
C LEU A 88 1.29 -6.45 -19.35
N VAL A 89 1.58 -7.07 -20.49
CA VAL A 89 0.60 -7.83 -21.29
C VAL A 89 1.14 -9.23 -21.54
N LYS A 90 0.31 -10.26 -21.40
CA LYS A 90 0.68 -11.67 -21.64
C LYS A 90 1.27 -11.87 -23.03
N GLY A 91 2.36 -12.64 -23.10
CA GLY A 91 3.10 -12.89 -24.32
C GLY A 91 4.18 -11.88 -24.66
N ARG A 92 4.34 -10.79 -23.86
CA ARG A 92 5.52 -9.93 -23.86
C ARG A 92 6.62 -10.60 -23.05
N SER A 93 7.89 -10.53 -23.51
CA SER A 93 9.03 -10.97 -22.70
C SER A 93 9.16 -10.09 -21.43
N MET A 94 9.16 -10.71 -20.26
CA MET A 94 9.31 -10.05 -18.97
C MET A 94 9.92 -11.02 -17.95
N GLU A 95 10.33 -10.50 -16.80
CA GLU A 95 10.82 -11.30 -15.70
C GLU A 95 9.68 -12.14 -15.09
N PRO A 96 9.95 -13.40 -14.66
CA PRO A 96 8.91 -14.33 -14.20
C PRO A 96 8.00 -13.78 -13.10
N PHE A 97 8.53 -12.96 -12.18
CA PHE A 97 7.75 -12.39 -11.09
C PHE A 97 6.72 -11.33 -11.54
N LYS A 98 6.82 -10.82 -12.77
CA LYS A 98 5.87 -9.89 -13.39
C LYS A 98 4.72 -10.59 -14.09
N GLU A 99 4.93 -11.81 -14.58
CA GLU A 99 3.95 -12.55 -15.40
C GLU A 99 2.57 -12.69 -14.73
N PRO A 100 2.45 -12.95 -13.41
CA PRO A 100 1.16 -13.03 -12.73
C PRO A 100 0.33 -11.75 -12.83
N PHE A 101 0.97 -10.60 -13.05
CA PHE A 101 0.33 -9.28 -13.10
C PHE A 101 0.06 -8.79 -14.52
N ALA A 102 0.44 -9.57 -15.54
CA ALA A 102 0.24 -9.21 -16.92
C ALA A 102 -1.24 -9.36 -17.33
N GLN A 103 -1.81 -8.31 -17.93
CA GLN A 103 -3.15 -8.34 -18.46
C GLN A 103 -3.24 -9.30 -19.67
N PRO A 104 -4.35 -10.02 -19.85
CA PRO A 104 -4.56 -10.81 -21.05
C PRO A 104 -4.60 -9.90 -22.29
N ARG A 105 -4.13 -10.37 -23.43
CA ARG A 105 -4.16 -9.58 -24.68
C ARG A 105 -5.55 -9.10 -25.02
N THR A 106 -6.56 -9.91 -24.75
CA THR A 106 -7.98 -9.56 -24.99
C THR A 106 -8.48 -8.39 -24.15
N ALA A 107 -7.84 -8.07 -23.02
CA ALA A 107 -8.20 -6.92 -22.19
C ALA A 107 -7.74 -5.59 -22.77
N VAL A 108 -6.80 -5.61 -23.71
CA VAL A 108 -6.19 -4.43 -24.36
C VAL A 108 -6.40 -4.45 -25.87
N GLU A 109 -7.21 -5.37 -26.37
CA GLU A 109 -7.55 -5.45 -27.79
C GLU A 109 -8.35 -4.21 -28.22
N GLY A 110 -7.91 -3.59 -29.31
CA GLY A 110 -8.52 -2.34 -29.80
C GLY A 110 -8.09 -1.09 -29.04
N TRP A 111 -7.17 -1.19 -28.09
CA TRP A 111 -6.61 0.00 -27.46
C TRP A 111 -5.67 0.75 -28.41
N ASP A 112 -5.83 2.06 -28.47
CA ASP A 112 -4.89 2.93 -29.18
C ASP A 112 -3.54 2.91 -28.45
N GLN A 113 -2.47 2.62 -29.17
CA GLN A 113 -1.11 2.63 -28.65
C GLN A 113 -0.12 3.08 -29.73
N VAL A 114 0.88 3.85 -29.33
CA VAL A 114 1.95 4.32 -30.22
C VAL A 114 3.13 3.35 -30.26
N GLY A 115 3.34 2.63 -29.17
CA GLY A 115 4.47 1.70 -28.99
C GLY A 115 4.06 0.23 -29.03
N PRO A 116 4.99 -0.67 -28.69
CA PRO A 116 4.75 -2.12 -28.63
C PRO A 116 3.81 -2.54 -27.48
N ALA A 117 3.58 -1.66 -26.52
CA ALA A 117 2.62 -1.82 -25.42
C ALA A 117 2.09 -0.43 -25.02
N PRO A 118 0.85 -0.34 -24.47
CA PRO A 118 0.30 0.92 -24.01
C PRO A 118 1.21 1.60 -22.97
N ASN A 119 1.50 2.89 -23.18
CA ASN A 119 2.23 3.71 -22.22
C ASN A 119 1.33 4.16 -21.05
N LEU A 120 1.88 4.93 -20.11
CA LEU A 120 1.15 5.36 -18.91
C LEU A 120 -0.14 6.14 -19.25
N LEU A 121 -0.06 7.14 -20.13
CA LEU A 121 -1.20 7.96 -20.48
C LEU A 121 -2.28 7.17 -21.24
N GLU A 122 -1.87 6.32 -22.17
CA GLU A 122 -2.74 5.44 -22.93
C GLU A 122 -3.46 4.46 -21.99
N THR A 123 -2.72 3.84 -21.07
CA THR A 123 -3.29 2.92 -20.07
C THR A 123 -4.31 3.61 -19.17
N ILE A 124 -3.99 4.80 -18.64
CA ILE A 124 -4.91 5.55 -17.77
C ILE A 124 -6.23 5.84 -18.50
N ARG A 125 -6.14 6.33 -19.74
CA ARG A 125 -7.33 6.70 -20.52
C ARG A 125 -8.21 5.50 -20.84
N GLN A 126 -7.62 4.42 -21.29
CA GLN A 126 -8.35 3.28 -21.82
C GLN A 126 -8.79 2.29 -20.73
N ALA A 127 -8.04 2.17 -19.64
CA ALA A 127 -8.48 1.44 -18.46
C ALA A 127 -9.57 2.19 -17.67
N GLY A 128 -9.75 3.50 -17.90
CA GLY A 128 -10.62 4.31 -17.06
C GLY A 128 -10.14 4.35 -15.61
N ALA A 129 -8.82 4.51 -15.41
CA ALA A 129 -8.19 4.46 -14.10
C ALA A 129 -8.77 5.49 -13.13
N THR A 130 -9.03 5.07 -11.88
CA THR A 130 -9.49 5.93 -10.78
C THR A 130 -8.42 6.15 -9.71
N ALA A 131 -7.41 5.27 -9.70
CA ALA A 131 -6.26 5.34 -8.80
C ALA A 131 -4.96 5.12 -9.57
N LEU A 132 -3.98 6.02 -9.39
CA LEU A 132 -2.65 5.99 -9.97
C LEU A 132 -1.60 5.93 -8.85
N ILE A 133 -0.76 4.89 -8.88
CA ILE A 133 0.26 4.62 -7.87
C ILE A 133 1.63 4.63 -8.55
N GLY A 134 2.55 5.48 -8.08
CA GLY A 134 3.92 5.61 -8.60
C GLY A 134 4.93 4.90 -7.71
N LEU A 135 5.71 4.01 -8.31
CA LEU A 135 6.78 3.23 -7.68
C LEU A 135 7.93 2.99 -8.68
N SER A 136 8.13 3.96 -9.60
CA SER A 136 9.02 3.85 -10.75
C SER A 136 10.43 4.40 -10.48
N GLY A 137 10.59 5.25 -9.47
CA GLY A 137 11.82 6.02 -9.24
C GLY A 137 12.08 7.07 -10.32
N GLN A 138 11.11 7.34 -11.21
CA GLN A 138 11.27 8.28 -12.32
C GLN A 138 10.60 9.61 -11.99
N ALA A 139 11.40 10.56 -11.53
CA ALA A 139 10.95 11.90 -11.16
C ALA A 139 10.14 12.58 -12.29
N GLY A 140 9.02 13.20 -11.92
CA GLY A 140 8.20 13.99 -12.85
C GLY A 140 7.47 13.19 -13.93
N SER A 141 7.42 11.85 -13.83
CA SER A 141 6.74 11.00 -14.81
C SER A 141 5.21 11.14 -14.80
N PHE A 142 4.62 11.61 -13.71
CA PHE A 142 3.21 11.98 -13.67
C PHE A 142 3.05 13.41 -14.23
N THR A 143 3.22 13.52 -15.52
CA THR A 143 3.10 14.79 -16.24
C THR A 143 1.68 15.34 -16.18
N ARG A 144 1.52 16.64 -16.50
CA ARG A 144 0.20 17.29 -16.53
C ARG A 144 -0.84 16.53 -17.36
N PRO A 145 -0.57 16.04 -18.59
CA PRO A 145 -1.54 15.24 -19.35
C PRO A 145 -1.96 13.94 -18.64
N VAL A 146 -1.05 13.30 -17.89
CA VAL A 146 -1.30 12.09 -17.10
C VAL A 146 -2.27 12.40 -15.95
N VAL A 147 -1.98 13.44 -15.18
CA VAL A 147 -2.80 13.86 -14.03
C VAL A 147 -4.18 14.35 -14.48
N GLU A 148 -4.25 15.15 -15.53
CA GLU A 148 -5.52 15.59 -16.12
C GLU A 148 -6.35 14.42 -16.68
N ALA A 149 -5.71 13.36 -17.19
CA ALA A 149 -6.43 12.16 -17.62
C ALA A 149 -7.08 11.44 -16.45
N MET A 150 -6.41 11.38 -15.28
CA MET A 150 -6.99 10.85 -14.04
C MET A 150 -8.21 11.66 -13.60
N ALA A 151 -8.13 13.00 -13.64
CA ALA A 151 -9.24 13.89 -13.29
C ALA A 151 -10.44 13.78 -14.24
N ARG A 152 -10.20 13.47 -15.52
CA ARG A 152 -11.28 13.20 -16.48
C ARG A 152 -11.98 11.87 -16.23
N ASN A 153 -11.26 10.86 -15.77
CA ASN A 153 -11.82 9.53 -15.50
C ASN A 153 -12.63 9.50 -14.20
N ASN A 154 -12.25 10.30 -13.20
CA ASN A 154 -12.87 10.28 -11.89
C ASN A 154 -12.91 11.68 -11.27
N PRO A 155 -14.05 12.14 -10.70
CA PRO A 155 -14.16 13.45 -10.06
C PRO A 155 -13.22 13.65 -8.86
N ARG A 156 -12.82 12.58 -8.17
CA ARG A 156 -11.86 12.59 -7.06
C ARG A 156 -10.82 11.49 -7.25
N PRO A 157 -9.86 11.65 -8.18
CA PRO A 157 -8.88 10.61 -8.45
C PRO A 157 -7.92 10.43 -7.27
N ILE A 158 -7.49 9.19 -7.04
CA ILE A 158 -6.43 8.87 -6.10
C ILE A 158 -5.10 8.90 -6.87
N ILE A 159 -4.17 9.77 -6.45
CA ILE A 159 -2.86 9.91 -7.13
C ILE A 159 -1.77 9.88 -6.07
N PHE A 160 -1.06 8.77 -5.99
CA PHE A 160 -0.02 8.48 -5.00
C PHE A 160 1.35 8.33 -5.65
N PRO A 161 2.17 9.39 -5.81
CA PRO A 161 3.57 9.29 -6.20
C PRO A 161 4.39 8.83 -4.98
N LEU A 162 4.66 7.52 -4.88
CA LEU A 162 5.25 6.91 -3.68
C LEU A 162 6.76 6.66 -3.78
N SER A 163 7.41 7.01 -4.87
CA SER A 163 8.86 6.83 -4.99
C SER A 163 9.65 7.69 -4.01
N ASN A 164 10.70 7.12 -3.44
CA ASN A 164 11.64 7.74 -2.52
C ASN A 164 13.04 7.81 -3.14
N PRO A 165 13.87 8.80 -2.79
CA PRO A 165 13.57 10.01 -2.00
C PRO A 165 12.72 11.03 -2.76
N THR A 166 12.45 12.21 -2.19
CA THR A 166 11.67 13.28 -2.80
C THR A 166 12.11 13.62 -4.23
N SER A 167 13.44 13.58 -4.51
CA SER A 167 13.99 13.79 -5.86
C SER A 167 13.64 12.72 -6.88
N SER A 168 13.08 11.59 -6.46
CA SER A 168 12.62 10.49 -7.32
C SER A 168 11.10 10.41 -7.42
N SER A 169 10.37 11.32 -6.76
CA SER A 169 8.91 11.34 -6.76
C SER A 169 8.36 11.55 -8.17
N GLU A 170 7.37 10.78 -8.57
CA GLU A 170 6.75 10.86 -9.89
C GLU A 170 6.05 12.20 -10.15
N ALA A 171 5.63 12.90 -9.09
CA ALA A 171 5.07 14.25 -9.15
C ALA A 171 5.31 15.01 -7.85
N VAL A 172 5.31 16.32 -7.93
CA VAL A 172 5.20 17.22 -6.77
C VAL A 172 3.71 17.37 -6.43
N PRO A 173 3.30 17.23 -5.16
CA PRO A 173 1.89 17.34 -4.75
C PRO A 173 1.21 18.63 -5.19
N GLU A 174 1.91 19.76 -5.14
CA GLU A 174 1.39 21.05 -5.59
C GLU A 174 0.92 21.00 -7.05
N ASP A 175 1.71 20.40 -7.94
CA ASP A 175 1.34 20.22 -9.35
C ASP A 175 0.09 19.35 -9.49
N VAL A 176 0.02 18.23 -8.77
CA VAL A 176 -1.14 17.32 -8.81
C VAL A 176 -2.41 18.03 -8.36
N VAL A 177 -2.34 18.75 -7.24
CA VAL A 177 -3.48 19.52 -6.72
C VAL A 177 -3.90 20.60 -7.71
N ASN A 178 -2.95 21.38 -8.24
CA ASN A 178 -3.23 22.46 -9.20
C ASN A 178 -3.84 21.93 -10.50
N TRP A 179 -3.28 20.87 -11.10
CA TRP A 179 -3.76 20.32 -12.38
C TRP A 179 -5.11 19.59 -12.26
N THR A 180 -5.51 19.21 -11.04
CA THR A 180 -6.82 18.62 -10.78
C THR A 180 -7.84 19.61 -10.17
N GLY A 181 -7.46 20.88 -10.05
CA GLY A 181 -8.32 21.90 -9.40
C GLY A 181 -8.68 21.56 -7.96
N GLY A 182 -7.76 20.91 -7.22
CA GLY A 182 -7.95 20.49 -5.83
C GLY A 182 -8.82 19.25 -5.64
N SER A 183 -9.16 18.53 -6.70
CA SER A 183 -10.05 17.36 -6.58
C SER A 183 -9.32 16.05 -6.21
N ALA A 184 -8.04 15.92 -6.54
CA ALA A 184 -7.27 14.71 -6.26
C ALA A 184 -7.06 14.46 -4.78
N ILE A 185 -7.07 13.18 -4.40
CA ILE A 185 -6.56 12.71 -3.11
C ILE A 185 -5.11 12.32 -3.32
N VAL A 186 -4.19 13.03 -2.63
CA VAL A 186 -2.75 12.89 -2.82
C VAL A 186 -2.07 12.36 -1.58
N ALA A 187 -1.16 11.42 -1.76
CA ALA A 187 -0.20 11.00 -0.75
C ALA A 187 1.13 10.67 -1.41
N THR A 188 2.21 10.77 -0.66
CA THR A 188 3.58 10.63 -1.16
C THR A 188 4.39 9.63 -0.32
N GLY A 189 5.47 9.09 -0.88
CA GLY A 189 6.40 8.22 -0.13
C GLY A 189 7.34 9.00 0.79
N SER A 190 7.74 10.20 0.35
CA SER A 190 8.58 11.13 1.11
C SER A 190 7.76 12.24 1.74
N PRO A 191 8.26 12.93 2.77
CA PRO A 191 7.53 14.05 3.36
C PRO A 191 7.43 15.24 2.39
N PHE A 192 6.22 15.80 2.31
CA PHE A 192 5.91 17.05 1.63
C PHE A 192 4.99 17.89 2.50
N GLU A 193 5.05 19.21 2.33
CA GLU A 193 4.13 20.14 2.98
C GLU A 193 2.71 20.01 2.39
N ASP A 194 1.73 20.40 3.19
CA ASP A 194 0.35 20.50 2.73
C ASP A 194 0.23 21.59 1.65
N VAL A 195 -0.68 21.42 0.70
CA VAL A 195 -0.82 22.33 -0.44
C VAL A 195 -2.03 23.25 -0.24
N GLU A 196 -1.84 24.55 -0.40
CA GLU A 196 -2.92 25.53 -0.44
C GLU A 196 -3.42 25.72 -1.88
N HIS A 197 -4.73 25.47 -2.11
CA HIS A 197 -5.36 25.69 -3.41
C HIS A 197 -6.82 26.11 -3.23
N GLY A 198 -7.25 27.17 -3.95
CA GLY A 198 -8.62 27.65 -3.91
C GLY A 198 -9.12 28.06 -2.50
N GLY A 199 -8.21 28.58 -1.65
CA GLY A 199 -8.53 28.96 -0.26
C GLY A 199 -8.74 27.77 0.68
N ARG A 200 -8.31 26.57 0.30
CA ARG A 200 -8.37 25.34 1.12
C ARG A 200 -6.99 24.72 1.23
N VAL A 201 -6.73 24.12 2.39
CA VAL A 201 -5.53 23.28 2.61
C VAL A 201 -5.86 21.86 2.17
N HIS A 202 -5.02 21.34 1.27
CA HIS A 202 -5.03 19.95 0.81
C HIS A 202 -3.94 19.19 1.57
N PRO A 203 -4.28 18.36 2.56
CA PRO A 203 -3.28 17.67 3.34
C PRO A 203 -2.61 16.57 2.55
N ILE A 204 -1.29 16.51 2.63
CA ILE A 204 -0.48 15.49 1.98
C ILE A 204 -0.10 14.41 2.99
N GLY A 205 -0.65 13.21 2.81
CA GLY A 205 -0.32 12.07 3.64
C GLY A 205 1.02 11.43 3.23
N GLN A 206 1.78 10.92 4.19
CA GLN A 206 3.01 10.18 3.90
C GLN A 206 2.76 8.67 4.03
N GLY A 207 2.86 7.94 2.92
CA GLY A 207 2.82 6.47 2.86
C GLY A 207 4.20 5.89 3.18
N ASN A 208 4.53 5.81 4.47
CA ASN A 208 5.82 5.29 4.93
C ASN A 208 5.66 3.89 5.52
N ASN A 209 6.51 2.95 5.10
CA ASN A 209 6.53 1.57 5.61
C ASN A 209 6.70 1.49 7.13
N ALA A 210 7.24 2.54 7.76
CA ALA A 210 7.36 2.65 9.22
C ALA A 210 6.00 2.56 9.96
N PHE A 211 4.89 2.73 9.28
CA PHE A 211 3.57 2.45 9.85
C PHE A 211 3.22 0.95 9.87
N ILE A 212 3.94 0.12 9.12
CA ILE A 212 3.65 -1.31 8.95
C ILE A 212 4.68 -2.19 9.65
N PHE A 213 5.98 -2.09 9.25
CA PHE A 213 6.97 -3.08 9.63
C PHE A 213 7.18 -3.22 11.15
N PRO A 214 7.14 -2.15 11.97
CA PRO A 214 7.35 -2.33 13.41
C PRO A 214 6.20 -3.14 14.04
N GLY A 215 4.96 -2.82 13.69
CA GLY A 215 3.79 -3.54 14.19
C GLY A 215 3.72 -4.98 13.67
N LEU A 216 3.96 -5.19 12.37
CA LEU A 216 3.98 -6.51 11.75
C LEU A 216 5.04 -7.41 12.40
N GLY A 217 6.28 -6.92 12.51
CA GLY A 217 7.39 -7.66 13.11
C GLY A 217 7.17 -7.92 14.60
N PHE A 218 6.72 -6.92 15.35
CA PHE A 218 6.49 -7.05 16.78
C PHE A 218 5.36 -8.03 17.09
N GLY A 219 4.23 -7.94 16.36
CA GLY A 219 3.14 -8.91 16.51
C GLY A 219 3.57 -10.34 16.21
N ALA A 220 4.36 -10.53 15.14
CA ALA A 220 4.92 -11.82 14.78
C ALA A 220 5.85 -12.39 15.86
N VAL A 221 6.72 -11.56 16.46
CA VAL A 221 7.62 -11.94 17.54
C VAL A 221 6.84 -12.32 18.79
N LEU A 222 5.86 -11.50 19.21
CA LEU A 222 5.07 -11.76 20.41
C LEU A 222 4.24 -13.05 20.31
N ALA A 223 3.68 -13.31 19.12
CA ALA A 223 2.93 -14.54 18.87
C ALA A 223 3.83 -15.76 18.60
N LYS A 224 5.16 -15.57 18.46
CA LYS A 224 6.13 -16.59 18.05
C LYS A 224 5.66 -17.36 16.82
N VAL A 225 5.28 -16.63 15.78
CA VAL A 225 4.71 -17.26 14.59
C VAL A 225 5.69 -18.20 13.91
N SER A 226 5.17 -19.23 13.26
CA SER A 226 5.99 -20.14 12.44
C SER A 226 6.34 -19.54 11.07
N GLU A 227 5.47 -18.66 10.56
CA GLU A 227 5.66 -17.92 9.32
C GLU A 227 4.85 -16.61 9.39
N ILE A 228 5.21 -15.63 8.56
CA ILE A 228 4.41 -14.43 8.35
C ILE A 228 3.54 -14.65 7.11
N THR A 229 2.24 -14.79 7.33
CA THR A 229 1.26 -15.07 6.27
C THR A 229 0.87 -13.80 5.51
N ASP A 230 0.32 -13.98 4.31
CA ASP A 230 -0.26 -12.87 3.56
C ASP A 230 -1.49 -12.28 4.28
N GLY A 231 -2.22 -13.11 5.05
CA GLY A 231 -3.29 -12.68 5.94
C GLY A 231 -2.81 -11.68 7.00
N MET A 232 -1.66 -11.94 7.64
CA MET A 232 -1.06 -11.04 8.63
C MET A 232 -0.65 -9.70 8.01
N VAL A 233 -0.08 -9.71 6.82
CA VAL A 233 0.29 -8.49 6.07
C VAL A 233 -0.96 -7.69 5.71
N LEU A 234 -2.01 -8.35 5.27
CA LEU A 234 -3.29 -7.73 4.96
C LEU A 234 -3.96 -7.15 6.21
N ALA A 235 -3.94 -7.89 7.34
CA ALA A 235 -4.46 -7.40 8.61
C ALA A 235 -3.74 -6.13 9.09
N ALA A 236 -2.42 -6.03 8.88
CA ALA A 236 -1.64 -4.83 9.16
C ALA A 236 -2.12 -3.62 8.33
N ALA A 237 -2.40 -3.82 7.03
CA ALA A 237 -2.91 -2.77 6.16
C ALA A 237 -4.29 -2.25 6.61
N TYR A 238 -5.21 -3.16 6.93
CA TYR A 238 -6.55 -2.79 7.41
C TYR A 238 -6.52 -2.11 8.78
N ALA A 239 -5.64 -2.55 9.68
CA ALA A 239 -5.44 -1.91 10.98
C ALA A 239 -4.92 -0.47 10.83
N LEU A 240 -3.93 -0.25 9.95
CA LEU A 240 -3.42 1.09 9.66
C LEU A 240 -4.52 1.99 9.06
N ALA A 241 -5.31 1.48 8.13
CA ALA A 241 -6.43 2.23 7.56
C ALA A 241 -7.48 2.60 8.61
N ALA A 242 -7.79 1.69 9.54
CA ALA A 242 -8.74 1.95 10.64
C ALA A 242 -8.27 3.03 11.60
N GLU A 243 -6.96 3.11 11.86
CA GLU A 243 -6.34 4.14 12.73
C GLU A 243 -6.13 5.50 12.03
N THR A 244 -6.45 5.59 10.75
CA THR A 244 -6.35 6.84 9.99
C THR A 244 -7.59 7.70 10.20
N ASP A 245 -7.40 8.87 10.80
CA ASP A 245 -8.45 9.90 10.85
C ASP A 245 -8.52 10.63 9.50
N ILE A 246 -9.61 10.39 8.79
CA ILE A 246 -9.86 10.97 7.47
C ILE A 246 -10.62 12.32 7.53
N SER A 247 -11.05 12.76 8.70
CA SER A 247 -11.89 13.98 8.85
C SER A 247 -11.19 15.23 8.30
N GLY A 248 -9.85 15.31 8.44
CA GLY A 248 -9.02 16.36 7.87
C GLY A 248 -8.60 16.16 6.42
N GLY A 249 -9.07 15.08 5.74
CA GLY A 249 -8.69 14.77 4.36
C GLY A 249 -7.40 13.99 4.20
N ARG A 250 -6.65 13.67 5.27
CA ARG A 250 -5.46 12.83 5.24
C ARG A 250 -5.83 11.35 5.05
N VAL A 251 -4.99 10.64 4.33
CA VAL A 251 -5.17 9.21 4.08
C VAL A 251 -4.14 8.33 4.80
N PHE A 252 -3.29 8.95 5.60
CA PHE A 252 -2.36 8.30 6.52
C PHE A 252 -2.38 9.02 7.87
N PRO A 253 -2.08 8.34 8.99
CA PRO A 253 -1.92 9.00 10.28
C PRO A 253 -0.74 9.99 10.27
N CYS A 254 -0.74 10.93 11.21
CA CYS A 254 0.45 11.75 11.45
C CYS A 254 1.61 10.86 11.94
N VAL A 255 2.84 11.14 11.48
CA VAL A 255 4.05 10.40 11.88
C VAL A 255 4.25 10.39 13.41
N SER A 256 3.82 11.44 14.10
CA SER A 256 3.84 11.51 15.58
C SER A 256 3.03 10.40 16.28
N ARG A 257 2.04 9.81 15.58
CA ARG A 257 1.21 8.70 16.09
C ARG A 257 1.79 7.32 15.78
N MET A 258 2.98 7.23 15.19
CA MET A 258 3.57 5.98 14.72
C MET A 258 3.62 4.90 15.81
N ARG A 259 3.97 5.27 17.05
CA ARG A 259 4.04 4.32 18.17
C ARG A 259 2.66 3.72 18.50
N GLU A 260 1.65 4.56 18.63
CA GLU A 260 0.27 4.14 18.88
C GLU A 260 -0.23 3.22 17.76
N VAL A 261 -0.07 3.64 16.52
CA VAL A 261 -0.45 2.86 15.34
C VAL A 261 0.27 1.50 15.32
N SER A 262 1.57 1.46 15.61
CA SER A 262 2.34 0.21 15.63
C SER A 262 1.79 -0.80 16.63
N THR A 263 1.31 -0.37 17.80
CA THR A 263 0.72 -1.29 18.80
C THR A 263 -0.60 -1.87 18.33
N LYS A 264 -1.41 -1.07 17.64
CA LYS A 264 -2.69 -1.51 17.04
C LYS A 264 -2.46 -2.49 15.89
N VAL A 265 -1.49 -2.17 15.02
CA VAL A 265 -1.06 -3.07 13.93
C VAL A 265 -0.55 -4.39 14.52
N ALA A 266 0.29 -4.37 15.56
CA ALA A 266 0.79 -5.59 16.19
C ALA A 266 -0.34 -6.47 16.75
N ALA A 267 -1.32 -5.88 17.43
CA ALA A 267 -2.48 -6.61 17.94
C ALA A 267 -3.31 -7.25 16.81
N ALA A 268 -3.54 -6.53 15.70
CA ALA A 268 -4.24 -7.06 14.54
C ALA A 268 -3.48 -8.22 13.87
N VAL A 269 -2.16 -8.10 13.77
CA VAL A 269 -1.27 -9.14 13.24
C VAL A 269 -1.30 -10.39 14.14
N MET A 270 -1.28 -10.22 15.47
CA MET A 270 -1.39 -11.35 16.41
C MET A 270 -2.74 -12.06 16.30
N ARG A 271 -3.83 -11.30 16.16
CA ARG A 271 -5.17 -11.87 15.93
C ARG A 271 -5.20 -12.71 14.68
N GLN A 272 -4.68 -12.17 13.58
CA GLN A 272 -4.62 -12.89 12.31
C GLN A 272 -3.71 -14.13 12.40
N ALA A 273 -2.61 -14.05 13.12
CA ALA A 273 -1.73 -15.21 13.34
C ALA A 273 -2.43 -16.36 14.12
N LEU A 274 -3.36 -16.02 15.02
CA LEU A 274 -4.21 -17.02 15.69
C LEU A 274 -5.22 -17.63 14.71
N GLU A 275 -5.87 -16.83 13.91
CA GLU A 275 -6.84 -17.28 12.90
C GLU A 275 -6.19 -18.16 11.83
N ASP A 276 -4.98 -17.82 11.40
CA ASP A 276 -4.19 -18.59 10.43
C ASP A 276 -3.55 -19.87 11.03
N GLY A 277 -3.62 -20.05 12.36
CA GLY A 277 -3.05 -21.21 13.06
C GLY A 277 -1.52 -21.22 13.09
N VAL A 278 -0.86 -20.08 12.90
CA VAL A 278 0.60 -19.95 12.85
C VAL A 278 1.22 -19.44 14.17
N ALA A 279 0.43 -18.95 15.10
CA ALA A 279 0.87 -18.55 16.45
C ALA A 279 1.30 -19.76 17.27
N ARG A 280 2.38 -19.63 18.07
CA ARG A 280 2.95 -20.72 18.88
C ARG A 280 3.20 -20.36 20.34
N ASP A 281 3.10 -19.08 20.73
CA ASP A 281 3.23 -18.72 22.15
C ASP A 281 1.96 -19.16 22.92
N GLN A 282 2.14 -20.00 23.94
CA GLN A 282 1.04 -20.60 24.70
C GLN A 282 0.17 -19.54 25.42
N ARG A 283 0.75 -18.40 25.80
CA ARG A 283 0.01 -17.31 26.45
C ARG A 283 -0.92 -16.64 25.44
N VAL A 284 -0.44 -16.45 24.19
CA VAL A 284 -1.22 -15.84 23.12
C VAL A 284 -2.32 -16.77 22.64
N LEU A 285 -2.06 -18.09 22.55
CA LEU A 285 -3.06 -19.10 22.18
C LEU A 285 -4.27 -19.15 23.14
N GLY A 286 -4.05 -18.86 24.42
CA GLY A 286 -5.12 -18.84 25.45
C GLY A 286 -5.74 -17.47 25.70
N MET A 287 -5.34 -16.44 24.96
CA MET A 287 -5.74 -15.05 25.22
C MET A 287 -7.02 -14.68 24.47
N ALA A 288 -7.90 -13.92 25.14
CA ALA A 288 -9.04 -13.32 24.48
C ALA A 288 -8.58 -12.23 23.48
N GLN A 289 -9.32 -12.08 22.39
CA GLN A 289 -8.91 -11.14 21.31
C GLN A 289 -8.87 -9.68 21.80
N GLU A 290 -9.76 -9.30 22.71
CA GLU A 290 -9.80 -7.99 23.34
C GLU A 290 -8.55 -7.67 24.17
N ASP A 291 -7.88 -8.69 24.72
CA ASP A 291 -6.70 -8.53 25.57
C ASP A 291 -5.39 -8.39 24.78
N LEU A 292 -5.39 -8.74 23.49
CA LEU A 292 -4.17 -8.72 22.66
C LEU A 292 -3.50 -7.35 22.61
N HIS A 293 -4.27 -6.27 22.53
CA HIS A 293 -3.71 -4.92 22.50
C HIS A 293 -3.08 -4.52 23.83
N ALA A 294 -3.71 -4.84 24.96
CA ALA A 294 -3.13 -4.63 26.29
C ALA A 294 -1.82 -5.41 26.45
N TYR A 295 -1.81 -6.67 26.00
CA TYR A 295 -0.61 -7.51 25.99
C TYR A 295 0.54 -6.93 25.16
N VAL A 296 0.24 -6.32 24.00
CA VAL A 296 1.22 -5.61 23.18
C VAL A 296 1.78 -4.39 23.91
N LEU A 297 0.89 -3.56 24.50
CA LEU A 297 1.29 -2.33 25.21
C LEU A 297 2.23 -2.62 26.39
N GLU A 298 1.96 -3.66 27.19
CA GLU A 298 2.81 -4.06 28.30
C GLU A 298 4.24 -4.44 27.87
N ARG A 299 4.41 -4.89 26.63
CA ARG A 299 5.69 -5.38 26.09
C ARG A 299 6.33 -4.43 25.10
N PHE A 300 5.66 -3.32 24.82
CA PHE A 300 6.21 -2.30 23.93
C PHE A 300 7.37 -1.59 24.63
N TRP A 301 8.56 -1.65 24.03
CA TRP A 301 9.75 -1.08 24.63
C TRP A 301 9.67 0.45 24.70
N GLU A 302 9.99 1.00 25.86
CA GLU A 302 10.11 2.42 26.11
C GLU A 302 11.57 2.78 26.33
N PRO A 303 12.08 3.89 25.74
CA PRO A 303 13.46 4.33 25.88
C PRO A 303 13.70 5.00 27.26
N ASN A 304 13.38 4.30 28.32
CA ASN A 304 13.56 4.78 29.68
C ASN A 304 14.80 4.13 30.30
N TYR A 305 15.58 4.91 31.04
CA TYR A 305 16.65 4.36 31.86
C TYR A 305 16.02 3.57 33.01
N LEU A 306 16.37 2.30 33.12
CA LEU A 306 16.00 1.48 34.27
C LEU A 306 16.87 1.89 35.47
N PRO A 307 16.31 1.89 36.71
CA PRO A 307 17.10 2.15 37.91
C PRO A 307 18.19 1.08 38.06
N TYR A 308 19.38 1.50 38.48
CA TYR A 308 20.44 0.57 38.87
C TYR A 308 20.00 -0.14 40.13
N VAL A 309 20.02 -1.47 40.12
CA VAL A 309 19.82 -2.32 41.31
C VAL A 309 21.13 -3.02 41.61
N ARG A 310 21.41 -3.21 42.90
CA ARG A 310 22.57 -3.98 43.34
C ARG A 310 22.37 -5.43 42.93
N ALA A 311 23.37 -6.03 42.28
CA ALA A 311 23.34 -7.47 42.01
C ALA A 311 23.45 -8.20 43.36
N GLU A 312 22.58 -9.14 43.64
CA GLU A 312 22.63 -10.05 44.81
C GLU A 312 23.74 -11.07 44.61
#